data_baa8a1a31702a38a1a97f1eddd87af16
#
_entry.id   baa8a1a31702a38a1a97f1eddd87af16
#
_cell.length_a   1.000
_cell.length_b   1.000
_cell.length_c   1.000
_cell.angle_alpha   90.00
_cell.angle_beta   90.00
_cell.angle_gamma   90.00
#
_symmetry.space_group_name_H-M   'P 1'
#
loop_
_entity.id
_entity.type
_entity.pdbx_description
1 polymer ?
#
loop_
_entity_poly.entity_id
_entity_poly.type
_entity_poly.pdbx_seq_one_letter_code
_entity_poly.pdbx_strand_id
1 'polypeptide(L)'
;MVMPSGIVSTGWPAVYARIREFGDSFDEWQQGAGKLMLGKRPSGEYAATVGGITLSIPRQVAKTYMIGRIVFALCTIFPNFTVLWTAHRTRTTSKTFASLQGFAKKKSVAPFVEKIRTVNGEQEIHFTNGSIIMFGAREQGFGRGFDEVDVEVFDEAQILTEKALEDMVAATNQSRHEHGALLFFMGTPPRPIDPGEAFKARRREALELEALRKEDPNVECDAVYIECSADRDADPDDRKQWEKANPSFPHRTPLRSMLRLRKNLPSVESWLREAMGIWDSDDSGSRLISAELWERQGRDSEQVAALRSAEQVRTFGVTFSLDGKRVAVAGGMKHADGAHAEVVDGFSGHMSSGLDALAAWLAEENRREKTALYAISGRSHAEVLSRKLIELGVPRKAVHILNSPEYFTACSMYETGMRDKSVTHSADESANQDLLDRSVAVCDKKLRGTAGSWSWDVTVPGGDETPIEAVSVAVWAALTTKRRPGRKARAVVLR
;
A
#
# COMPACT_ATOMS: atom_id res chain seq x y z
N MET A 1 5.38 -18.54 -14.77
CA MET A 1 4.49 -17.93 -15.82
C MET A 1 3.26 -18.80 -15.98
N VAL A 2 2.07 -18.22 -15.91
CA VAL A 2 0.79 -18.94 -16.11
C VAL A 2 0.12 -18.45 -17.39
N MET A 3 -0.48 -19.38 -18.13
CA MET A 3 -1.12 -19.11 -19.42
C MET A 3 -2.56 -19.58 -19.40
N PRO A 4 -3.50 -18.83 -20.03
CA PRO A 4 -4.87 -19.26 -20.19
C PRO A 4 -4.99 -20.55 -21.00
N SER A 5 -6.00 -21.36 -20.69
CA SER A 5 -6.35 -22.56 -21.42
C SER A 5 -7.06 -22.23 -22.74
N GLY A 6 -6.95 -23.15 -23.70
CA GLY A 6 -7.74 -23.11 -24.93
C GLY A 6 -7.38 -22.00 -25.92
N ILE A 7 -6.17 -21.47 -25.90
CA ILE A 7 -5.71 -20.51 -26.92
C ILE A 7 -5.52 -21.24 -28.25
N VAL A 8 -6.24 -20.80 -29.28
CA VAL A 8 -6.13 -21.32 -30.67
C VAL A 8 -5.58 -20.30 -31.65
N SER A 9 -5.64 -19.01 -31.31
CA SER A 9 -5.16 -17.91 -32.15
C SER A 9 -4.76 -16.71 -31.28
N THR A 10 -4.29 -15.63 -31.88
CA THR A 10 -3.93 -14.40 -31.17
C THR A 10 -4.18 -13.15 -32.03
N GLY A 11 -4.61 -12.07 -31.43
CA GLY A 11 -4.71 -10.75 -32.04
C GLY A 11 -3.35 -10.05 -32.25
N TRP A 12 -2.28 -10.63 -31.73
CA TRP A 12 -0.95 -10.03 -31.73
C TRP A 12 -0.41 -9.60 -33.09
N PRO A 13 -0.51 -10.38 -34.18
CA PRO A 13 0.04 -9.97 -35.46
C PRO A 13 -0.48 -8.63 -35.96
N ALA A 14 -1.80 -8.37 -35.85
CA ALA A 14 -2.40 -7.10 -36.26
C ALA A 14 -1.94 -5.94 -35.35
N VAL A 15 -1.91 -6.16 -34.04
CA VAL A 15 -1.44 -5.17 -33.05
C VAL A 15 0.04 -4.84 -33.25
N TYR A 16 0.89 -5.86 -33.47
CA TYR A 16 2.30 -5.64 -33.67
C TYR A 16 2.59 -4.95 -35.03
N ALA A 17 1.87 -5.30 -36.10
CA ALA A 17 1.95 -4.59 -37.38
C ALA A 17 1.66 -3.09 -37.18
N ARG A 18 0.60 -2.75 -36.45
CA ARG A 18 0.25 -1.36 -36.13
C ARG A 18 1.33 -0.66 -35.30
N ILE A 19 1.93 -1.33 -34.35
CA ILE A 19 3.06 -0.78 -33.55
C ILE A 19 4.28 -0.51 -34.46
N ARG A 20 4.52 -1.37 -35.44
CA ARG A 20 5.59 -1.16 -36.43
C ARG A 20 5.30 0.05 -37.34
N GLU A 21 4.06 0.27 -37.73
CA GLU A 21 3.62 1.47 -38.47
C GLU A 21 3.85 2.75 -37.65
N PHE A 22 3.69 2.69 -36.32
CA PHE A 22 4.04 3.78 -35.43
C PHE A 22 5.54 4.05 -35.33
N GLY A 23 6.38 3.19 -35.91
CA GLY A 23 7.84 3.30 -35.90
C GLY A 23 8.47 2.78 -34.59
N ASP A 24 7.77 1.98 -33.83
CA ASP A 24 8.27 1.33 -32.61
C ASP A 24 8.50 -0.17 -32.85
N SER A 25 9.29 -0.81 -31.97
CA SER A 25 9.57 -2.24 -32.00
C SER A 25 9.66 -2.78 -30.59
N PHE A 26 9.40 -4.07 -30.46
CA PHE A 26 9.46 -4.80 -29.21
C PHE A 26 10.58 -5.85 -29.23
N ASP A 27 11.18 -6.09 -28.07
CA ASP A 27 12.09 -7.20 -27.84
C ASP A 27 11.34 -8.53 -27.90
N GLU A 28 12.03 -9.64 -28.04
CA GLU A 28 11.43 -10.96 -28.18
C GLU A 28 10.51 -11.33 -27.00
N TRP A 29 10.93 -10.99 -25.76
CA TRP A 29 10.11 -11.26 -24.59
C TRP A 29 8.80 -10.46 -24.60
N GLN A 30 8.83 -9.21 -25.08
CA GLN A 30 7.63 -8.37 -25.20
C GLN A 30 6.69 -8.91 -26.29
N GLN A 31 7.24 -9.40 -27.38
CA GLN A 31 6.46 -10.03 -28.45
C GLN A 31 5.83 -11.35 -27.95
N GLY A 32 6.57 -12.16 -27.19
CA GLY A 32 6.04 -13.36 -26.54
C GLY A 32 4.90 -13.04 -25.57
N ALA A 33 5.11 -12.05 -24.72
CA ALA A 33 4.09 -11.58 -23.80
C ALA A 33 2.84 -11.05 -24.55
N GLY A 34 3.02 -10.26 -25.61
CA GLY A 34 1.92 -9.73 -26.42
C GLY A 34 1.08 -10.81 -27.11
N LYS A 35 1.75 -11.88 -27.64
CA LYS A 35 1.05 -13.04 -28.19
C LYS A 35 0.14 -13.70 -27.17
N LEU A 36 0.64 -13.83 -25.94
CA LEU A 36 -0.08 -14.46 -24.85
C LEU A 36 -1.23 -13.59 -24.34
N MET A 37 -0.98 -12.28 -24.12
CA MET A 37 -1.97 -11.33 -23.64
C MET A 37 -3.18 -11.22 -24.57
N LEU A 38 -2.98 -11.32 -25.88
CA LEU A 38 -4.00 -11.22 -26.91
C LEU A 38 -4.37 -12.58 -27.50
N GLY A 39 -4.09 -13.66 -26.77
CA GLY A 39 -4.49 -15.02 -27.10
C GLY A 39 -5.99 -15.15 -27.12
N LYS A 40 -6.53 -15.87 -28.11
CA LYS A 40 -7.98 -16.03 -28.32
C LYS A 40 -8.40 -17.49 -28.27
N ARG A 41 -9.57 -17.73 -27.69
CA ARG A 41 -10.25 -19.02 -27.67
C ARG A 41 -10.97 -19.29 -29.00
N PRO A 42 -11.49 -20.51 -29.22
CA PRO A 42 -12.30 -20.81 -30.41
C PRO A 42 -13.52 -19.91 -30.59
N SER A 43 -14.07 -19.34 -29.50
CA SER A 43 -15.16 -18.34 -29.55
C SER A 43 -14.76 -17.02 -30.21
N GLY A 44 -13.44 -16.76 -30.34
CA GLY A 44 -12.92 -15.46 -30.77
C GLY A 44 -12.62 -14.49 -29.62
N GLU A 45 -13.07 -14.80 -28.41
CA GLU A 45 -12.82 -13.98 -27.22
C GLU A 45 -11.36 -14.10 -26.74
N TYR A 46 -10.86 -13.07 -26.10
CA TYR A 46 -9.56 -13.13 -25.43
C TYR A 46 -9.60 -14.19 -24.31
N ALA A 47 -8.61 -15.07 -24.31
CA ALA A 47 -8.53 -16.14 -23.34
C ALA A 47 -8.34 -15.63 -21.89
N ALA A 48 -7.84 -14.39 -21.73
CA ALA A 48 -7.64 -13.72 -20.45
C ALA A 48 -8.73 -12.67 -20.14
N THR A 49 -9.87 -12.69 -20.81
CA THR A 49 -10.95 -11.69 -20.60
C THR A 49 -11.56 -11.75 -19.20
N VAL A 50 -11.56 -12.92 -18.54
CA VAL A 50 -12.11 -13.10 -17.19
C VAL A 50 -11.03 -12.90 -16.12
N GLY A 51 -9.94 -13.65 -16.17
CA GLY A 51 -8.89 -13.63 -15.14
C GLY A 51 -7.92 -12.45 -15.26
N GLY A 52 -7.93 -11.77 -16.42
CA GLY A 52 -7.04 -10.62 -16.65
C GLY A 52 -5.58 -10.97 -16.88
N ILE A 53 -4.77 -9.93 -16.97
CA ILE A 53 -3.34 -10.01 -17.31
C ILE A 53 -2.53 -9.35 -16.20
N THR A 54 -1.70 -10.12 -15.53
CA THR A 54 -0.87 -9.65 -14.42
C THR A 54 0.61 -9.69 -14.79
N LEU A 55 1.30 -8.55 -14.62
CA LEU A 55 2.71 -8.36 -14.89
C LEU A 55 3.46 -7.97 -13.62
N SER A 56 4.17 -8.91 -13.03
CA SER A 56 5.11 -8.67 -11.93
C SER A 56 6.53 -8.61 -12.48
N ILE A 57 6.99 -7.41 -12.78
CA ILE A 57 8.27 -7.19 -13.47
C ILE A 57 9.04 -6.05 -12.78
N PRO A 58 10.38 -6.15 -12.59
CA PRO A 58 11.20 -5.12 -11.96
C PRO A 58 11.00 -3.72 -12.53
N ARG A 59 11.48 -2.71 -11.82
CA ARG A 59 11.43 -1.32 -12.28
C ARG A 59 12.26 -1.13 -13.55
N GLN A 60 11.80 -0.20 -14.41
CA GLN A 60 12.51 0.23 -15.64
C GLN A 60 12.72 -0.87 -16.69
N VAL A 61 11.91 -1.92 -16.67
CA VAL A 61 11.89 -2.98 -17.70
C VAL A 61 10.81 -2.72 -18.75
N ALA A 62 10.45 -1.47 -18.97
CA ALA A 62 9.54 -1.00 -20.02
C ALA A 62 8.08 -1.53 -19.99
N LYS A 63 7.51 -1.87 -18.80
CA LYS A 63 6.09 -2.27 -18.65
C LYS A 63 5.12 -1.25 -19.27
N THR A 64 5.15 -0.03 -18.77
CA THR A 64 4.27 1.08 -19.21
C THR A 64 4.47 1.40 -20.70
N TYR A 65 5.71 1.27 -21.21
CA TYR A 65 5.99 1.40 -22.64
C TYR A 65 5.25 0.33 -23.45
N MET A 66 5.39 -0.94 -23.08
CA MET A 66 4.81 -2.07 -23.79
C MET A 66 3.27 -1.97 -23.82
N ILE A 67 2.65 -1.86 -22.65
CA ILE A 67 1.19 -1.80 -22.56
C ILE A 67 0.64 -0.54 -23.22
N GLY A 68 1.32 0.61 -23.07
CA GLY A 68 0.92 1.83 -23.75
C GLY A 68 0.89 1.70 -25.28
N ARG A 69 1.85 0.98 -25.89
CA ARG A 69 1.84 0.74 -27.36
C ARG A 69 0.77 -0.23 -27.77
N ILE A 70 0.52 -1.28 -26.98
CA ILE A 70 -0.56 -2.25 -27.23
C ILE A 70 -1.91 -1.53 -27.17
N VAL A 71 -2.17 -0.75 -26.12
CA VAL A 71 -3.42 0.01 -25.96
C VAL A 71 -3.64 1.00 -27.09
N PHE A 72 -2.59 1.76 -27.50
CA PHE A 72 -2.70 2.65 -28.66
C PHE A 72 -3.01 1.92 -29.95
N ALA A 73 -2.37 0.78 -30.17
CA ALA A 73 -2.65 -0.02 -31.37
C ALA A 73 -4.10 -0.53 -31.36
N LEU A 74 -4.60 -1.02 -30.23
CA LEU A 74 -5.99 -1.45 -30.07
C LEU A 74 -6.97 -0.30 -30.37
N CYS A 75 -6.76 0.90 -29.79
CA CYS A 75 -7.57 2.08 -30.05
C CYS A 75 -7.59 2.51 -31.54
N THR A 76 -6.53 2.23 -32.30
CA THR A 76 -6.50 2.56 -33.74
C THR A 76 -7.03 1.46 -34.64
N ILE A 77 -7.11 0.22 -34.16
CA ILE A 77 -7.63 -0.95 -34.90
C ILE A 77 -9.14 -1.05 -34.71
N PHE A 78 -9.61 -0.91 -33.47
CA PHE A 78 -11.03 -1.05 -33.14
C PHE A 78 -11.69 0.33 -32.99
N PRO A 79 -12.82 0.59 -33.65
CA PRO A 79 -13.54 1.85 -33.49
C PRO A 79 -14.31 1.86 -32.15
N ASN A 80 -14.47 3.08 -31.58
CA ASN A 80 -15.21 3.34 -30.33
C ASN A 80 -14.66 2.53 -29.13
N PHE A 81 -13.36 2.27 -29.12
CA PHE A 81 -12.70 1.48 -28.11
C PHE A 81 -12.35 2.35 -26.87
N THR A 82 -12.84 1.96 -25.71
CA THR A 82 -12.73 2.75 -24.47
C THR A 82 -11.68 2.14 -23.53
N VAL A 83 -10.73 2.97 -23.11
CA VAL A 83 -9.65 2.56 -22.21
C VAL A 83 -9.61 3.45 -20.97
N LEU A 84 -9.59 2.84 -19.79
CA LEU A 84 -9.23 3.51 -18.53
C LEU A 84 -7.78 3.17 -18.15
N TRP A 85 -6.96 4.20 -18.00
CA TRP A 85 -5.59 4.04 -17.48
C TRP A 85 -5.48 4.67 -16.11
N THR A 86 -5.20 3.86 -15.10
CA THR A 86 -5.17 4.31 -13.71
C THR A 86 -3.82 4.05 -13.06
N ALA A 87 -3.42 4.96 -12.18
CA ALA A 87 -2.32 4.76 -11.23
C ALA A 87 -2.76 5.20 -9.84
N HIS A 88 -2.00 4.84 -8.81
CA HIS A 88 -2.36 5.23 -7.45
C HIS A 88 -2.41 6.74 -7.28
N ARG A 89 -1.35 7.45 -7.70
CA ARG A 89 -1.20 8.91 -7.49
C ARG A 89 -1.36 9.70 -8.76
N THR A 90 -1.96 10.89 -8.65
CA THR A 90 -2.09 11.88 -9.74
C THR A 90 -0.75 12.16 -10.43
N ARG A 91 0.35 12.27 -9.68
CA ARG A 91 1.68 12.52 -10.27
C ARG A 91 2.14 11.40 -11.20
N THR A 92 1.86 10.15 -10.85
CA THR A 92 2.22 9.00 -11.69
C THR A 92 1.36 8.97 -12.94
N THR A 93 0.05 9.16 -12.79
CA THR A 93 -0.90 9.23 -13.91
C THR A 93 -0.52 10.32 -14.90
N SER A 94 -0.25 11.54 -14.41
CA SER A 94 0.17 12.67 -15.24
C SER A 94 1.48 12.42 -15.97
N LYS A 95 2.44 11.71 -15.35
CA LYS A 95 3.69 11.32 -15.99
C LYS A 95 3.47 10.30 -17.12
N THR A 96 2.61 9.31 -16.89
CA THR A 96 2.22 8.33 -17.91
C THR A 96 1.49 9.01 -19.05
N PHE A 97 0.51 9.87 -18.75
CA PHE A 97 -0.19 10.68 -19.75
C PHE A 97 0.79 11.51 -20.58
N ALA A 98 1.72 12.25 -19.96
CA ALA A 98 2.71 13.04 -20.70
C ALA A 98 3.57 12.20 -21.64
N SER A 99 3.95 10.99 -21.23
CA SER A 99 4.68 10.03 -22.07
C SER A 99 3.86 9.59 -23.29
N LEU A 100 2.59 9.24 -23.08
CA LEU A 100 1.68 8.81 -24.15
C LEU A 100 1.24 9.99 -25.02
N GLN A 101 1.09 11.19 -24.48
CA GLN A 101 0.90 12.42 -25.23
C GLN A 101 2.09 12.67 -26.18
N GLY A 102 3.32 12.50 -25.70
CA GLY A 102 4.52 12.61 -26.54
C GLY A 102 4.51 11.58 -27.68
N PHE A 103 4.03 10.38 -27.42
CA PHE A 103 3.86 9.34 -28.44
C PHE A 103 2.77 9.70 -29.45
N ALA A 104 1.61 10.18 -29.00
CA ALA A 104 0.51 10.62 -29.85
C ALA A 104 0.91 11.72 -30.86
N LYS A 105 1.90 12.54 -30.51
CA LYS A 105 2.42 13.62 -31.36
C LYS A 105 3.46 13.17 -32.41
N LYS A 106 3.90 11.91 -32.39
CA LYS A 106 4.80 11.39 -33.46
C LYS A 106 4.11 11.48 -34.82
N LYS A 107 4.85 11.81 -35.86
CA LYS A 107 4.33 11.94 -37.25
C LYS A 107 3.59 10.69 -37.75
N SER A 108 4.02 9.50 -37.34
CA SER A 108 3.40 8.22 -37.67
C SER A 108 2.14 7.90 -36.85
N VAL A 109 1.91 8.57 -35.73
CA VAL A 109 0.80 8.33 -34.82
C VAL A 109 -0.26 9.44 -34.89
N ALA A 110 0.19 10.69 -35.07
CA ALA A 110 -0.68 11.87 -35.11
C ALA A 110 -1.88 11.77 -36.07
N PRO A 111 -1.82 11.13 -37.24
CA PRO A 111 -2.99 10.97 -38.11
C PRO A 111 -4.14 10.18 -37.51
N PHE A 112 -3.89 9.36 -36.47
CA PHE A 112 -4.93 8.58 -35.77
C PHE A 112 -5.52 9.32 -34.58
N VAL A 113 -4.93 10.45 -34.16
CA VAL A 113 -5.32 11.21 -32.98
C VAL A 113 -6.17 12.43 -33.40
N GLU A 114 -7.39 12.51 -32.88
CA GLU A 114 -8.28 13.65 -33.12
C GLU A 114 -7.92 14.84 -32.24
N LYS A 115 -7.87 14.61 -30.93
CA LYS A 115 -7.55 15.65 -29.94
C LYS A 115 -6.94 15.06 -28.67
N ILE A 116 -6.21 15.90 -27.93
CA ILE A 116 -5.64 15.57 -26.63
C ILE A 116 -6.14 16.60 -25.62
N ARG A 117 -6.82 16.13 -24.58
CA ARG A 117 -7.31 16.94 -23.47
C ARG A 117 -6.28 16.90 -22.33
N THR A 118 -5.86 18.07 -21.86
CA THR A 118 -4.74 18.17 -20.89
C THR A 118 -5.16 18.74 -19.55
N VAL A 119 -6.45 18.90 -19.31
CA VAL A 119 -6.98 19.41 -18.04
C VAL A 119 -6.72 18.40 -16.94
N ASN A 120 -6.18 18.86 -15.81
CA ASN A 120 -5.92 17.97 -14.66
C ASN A 120 -7.22 17.31 -14.17
N GLY A 121 -7.16 16.01 -14.00
CA GLY A 121 -8.33 15.19 -13.63
C GLY A 121 -9.21 14.76 -14.82
N GLU A 122 -8.99 15.33 -16.02
CA GLU A 122 -9.73 15.04 -17.24
C GLU A 122 -8.74 14.84 -18.42
N GLN A 123 -7.63 14.17 -18.16
CA GLN A 123 -6.62 13.89 -19.17
C GLN A 123 -7.08 12.77 -20.10
N GLU A 124 -7.17 13.07 -21.40
CA GLU A 124 -7.72 12.13 -22.40
C GLU A 124 -6.96 12.22 -23.72
N ILE A 125 -6.92 11.11 -24.45
CA ILE A 125 -6.47 11.04 -25.84
C ILE A 125 -7.61 10.47 -26.66
N HIS A 126 -8.16 11.27 -27.56
CA HIS A 126 -9.24 10.88 -28.48
C HIS A 126 -8.68 10.53 -29.85
N PHE A 127 -9.18 9.45 -30.42
CA PHE A 127 -8.79 8.95 -31.73
C PHE A 127 -9.83 9.28 -32.79
N THR A 128 -9.40 9.40 -34.05
CA THR A 128 -10.25 9.75 -35.19
C THR A 128 -11.35 8.74 -35.49
N ASN A 129 -11.27 7.52 -34.94
CA ASN A 129 -12.26 6.45 -35.08
C ASN A 129 -13.24 6.36 -33.88
N GLY A 130 -13.27 7.38 -33.02
CA GLY A 130 -14.15 7.43 -31.84
C GLY A 130 -13.56 6.79 -30.59
N SER A 131 -12.41 6.13 -30.66
CA SER A 131 -11.77 5.52 -29.49
C SER A 131 -11.20 6.56 -28.53
N ILE A 132 -11.05 6.20 -27.25
CA ILE A 132 -10.58 7.11 -26.21
C ILE A 132 -9.69 6.38 -25.18
N ILE A 133 -8.65 7.06 -24.72
CA ILE A 133 -7.90 6.67 -23.52
C ILE A 133 -8.09 7.77 -22.47
N MET A 134 -8.65 7.42 -21.32
CA MET A 134 -8.85 8.29 -20.17
C MET A 134 -7.87 7.96 -19.07
N PHE A 135 -7.31 9.00 -18.42
CA PHE A 135 -6.29 8.85 -17.38
C PHE A 135 -6.76 9.44 -16.07
N GLY A 136 -6.63 8.69 -14.98
CA GLY A 136 -7.00 9.16 -13.67
C GLY A 136 -6.27 8.49 -12.51
N ALA A 137 -6.30 9.16 -11.36
CA ALA A 137 -5.69 8.66 -10.14
C ALA A 137 -6.74 7.98 -9.25
N ARG A 138 -6.43 6.77 -8.78
CA ARG A 138 -7.30 6.02 -7.87
C ARG A 138 -7.52 6.72 -6.53
N GLU A 139 -6.51 7.43 -6.00
CA GLU A 139 -6.64 8.24 -4.78
C GLU A 139 -7.72 9.32 -4.86
N GLN A 140 -8.18 9.67 -6.06
CA GLN A 140 -9.24 10.66 -6.29
C GLN A 140 -10.58 10.02 -6.69
N GLY A 141 -10.72 8.70 -6.52
CA GLY A 141 -11.95 7.98 -6.86
C GLY A 141 -12.21 7.86 -8.36
N PHE A 142 -11.20 8.03 -9.20
CA PHE A 142 -11.32 7.81 -10.65
C PHE A 142 -11.67 6.35 -10.93
N GLY A 143 -12.58 6.13 -11.86
CA GLY A 143 -13.07 4.81 -12.27
C GLY A 143 -14.50 4.50 -11.82
N ARG A 144 -15.01 5.19 -10.80
CA ARG A 144 -16.40 5.01 -10.38
C ARG A 144 -17.38 5.59 -11.41
N GLY A 145 -18.40 4.81 -11.74
CA GLY A 145 -19.49 5.26 -12.63
C GLY A 145 -19.14 5.24 -14.12
N PHE A 146 -17.99 4.68 -14.50
CA PHE A 146 -17.73 4.34 -15.91
C PHE A 146 -18.40 3.02 -16.25
N ASP A 147 -18.86 2.92 -17.49
CA ASP A 147 -19.42 1.74 -18.12
C ASP A 147 -18.87 1.58 -19.54
N GLU A 148 -19.13 0.44 -20.17
CA GLU A 148 -18.69 0.16 -21.55
C GLU A 148 -17.16 0.31 -21.75
N VAL A 149 -16.37 -0.09 -20.76
CA VAL A 149 -14.89 -0.03 -20.80
C VAL A 149 -14.34 -1.33 -21.40
N ASP A 150 -13.52 -1.22 -22.44
CA ASP A 150 -12.94 -2.37 -23.14
C ASP A 150 -11.59 -2.78 -22.59
N VAL A 151 -10.82 -1.80 -22.06
CA VAL A 151 -9.55 -2.07 -21.39
C VAL A 151 -9.43 -1.22 -20.13
N GLU A 152 -9.04 -1.87 -19.05
CA GLU A 152 -8.66 -1.20 -17.83
C GLU A 152 -7.21 -1.53 -17.46
N VAL A 153 -6.41 -0.49 -17.20
CA VAL A 153 -5.00 -0.61 -16.85
C VAL A 153 -4.77 -0.12 -15.43
N PHE A 154 -4.42 -1.04 -14.55
CA PHE A 154 -3.97 -0.76 -13.18
C PHE A 154 -2.45 -0.66 -13.15
N ASP A 155 -1.92 0.54 -13.43
CA ASP A 155 -0.49 0.83 -13.24
C ASP A 155 -0.17 1.00 -11.76
N GLU A 156 1.03 0.66 -11.33
CA GLU A 156 1.40 0.56 -9.92
C GLU A 156 0.47 -0.38 -9.12
N ALA A 157 0.21 -1.58 -9.65
CA ALA A 157 -0.68 -2.54 -9.01
C ALA A 157 -0.16 -3.05 -7.65
N GLN A 158 1.12 -2.88 -7.34
CA GLN A 158 1.68 -3.16 -6.02
C GLN A 158 1.08 -2.29 -4.89
N ILE A 159 0.33 -1.22 -5.25
CA ILE A 159 -0.36 -0.34 -4.30
C ILE A 159 -1.90 -0.41 -4.53
N LEU A 160 -2.38 -1.38 -5.28
CA LEU A 160 -3.81 -1.54 -5.57
C LEU A 160 -4.50 -2.23 -4.39
N THR A 161 -5.41 -1.51 -3.73
CA THR A 161 -6.27 -2.06 -2.68
C THR A 161 -7.43 -2.85 -3.27
N GLU A 162 -7.99 -3.80 -2.51
CA GLU A 162 -9.21 -4.53 -2.89
C GLU A 162 -10.37 -3.56 -3.14
N LYS A 163 -10.56 -2.58 -2.26
CA LYS A 163 -11.60 -1.55 -2.41
C LYS A 163 -11.50 -0.79 -3.74
N ALA A 164 -10.29 -0.37 -4.12
CA ALA A 164 -10.11 0.33 -5.39
C ALA A 164 -10.40 -0.58 -6.59
N LEU A 165 -10.10 -1.87 -6.49
CA LEU A 165 -10.43 -2.86 -7.51
C LEU A 165 -11.94 -3.07 -7.61
N GLU A 166 -12.65 -3.24 -6.48
CA GLU A 166 -14.11 -3.39 -6.43
C GLU A 166 -14.84 -2.21 -7.05
N ASP A 167 -14.36 -0.97 -6.76
CA ASP A 167 -14.95 0.26 -7.31
C ASP A 167 -14.84 0.37 -8.84
N MET A 168 -13.87 -0.32 -9.45
CA MET A 168 -13.47 -0.09 -10.84
C MET A 168 -13.77 -1.27 -11.76
N VAL A 169 -13.59 -2.52 -11.32
CA VAL A 169 -13.71 -3.71 -12.16
C VAL A 169 -15.07 -3.83 -12.84
N ALA A 170 -16.13 -3.30 -12.24
CA ALA A 170 -17.47 -3.29 -12.79
C ALA A 170 -17.59 -2.49 -14.10
N ALA A 171 -16.70 -1.54 -14.36
CA ALA A 171 -16.70 -0.72 -15.57
C ALA A 171 -16.57 -1.55 -16.86
N THR A 172 -15.93 -2.71 -16.78
CA THR A 172 -15.71 -3.62 -17.92
C THR A 172 -16.87 -4.60 -18.17
N ASN A 173 -17.84 -4.71 -17.24
CA ASN A 173 -18.93 -5.69 -17.36
C ASN A 173 -19.86 -5.42 -18.55
N GLN A 174 -19.90 -4.18 -19.05
CA GLN A 174 -20.74 -3.78 -20.19
C GLN A 174 -19.91 -3.51 -21.46
N SER A 175 -18.66 -3.98 -21.51
CA SER A 175 -17.85 -3.90 -22.73
C SER A 175 -18.60 -4.53 -23.91
N ARG A 176 -18.63 -3.82 -25.02
CA ARG A 176 -19.22 -4.29 -26.29
C ARG A 176 -18.18 -4.80 -27.27
N HIS A 177 -16.93 -4.88 -26.83
CA HIS A 177 -15.85 -5.36 -27.68
C HIS A 177 -16.06 -6.84 -28.04
N GLU A 178 -16.02 -7.15 -29.33
CA GLU A 178 -16.28 -8.51 -29.85
C GLU A 178 -15.37 -9.61 -29.28
N HIS A 179 -14.21 -9.22 -28.72
CA HIS A 179 -13.24 -10.13 -28.12
C HIS A 179 -13.28 -10.13 -26.59
N GLY A 180 -14.21 -9.40 -25.96
CA GLY A 180 -14.29 -9.22 -24.51
C GLY A 180 -13.32 -8.15 -23.99
N ALA A 181 -13.54 -7.72 -22.74
CA ALA A 181 -12.70 -6.74 -22.07
C ALA A 181 -11.35 -7.33 -21.60
N LEU A 182 -10.37 -6.46 -21.37
CA LEU A 182 -9.06 -6.82 -20.82
C LEU A 182 -8.71 -5.98 -19.58
N LEU A 183 -8.31 -6.65 -18.52
CA LEU A 183 -7.78 -6.04 -17.30
C LEU A 183 -6.25 -6.24 -17.23
N PHE A 184 -5.49 -5.16 -17.13
CA PHE A 184 -4.04 -5.21 -16.99
C PHE A 184 -3.60 -4.76 -15.61
N PHE A 185 -2.93 -5.63 -14.87
CA PHE A 185 -2.34 -5.35 -13.56
C PHE A 185 -0.82 -5.30 -13.70
N MET A 186 -0.24 -4.12 -13.59
CA MET A 186 1.20 -3.93 -13.77
C MET A 186 1.87 -3.44 -12.50
N GLY A 187 2.84 -4.17 -11.99
CA GLY A 187 3.55 -3.80 -10.77
C GLY A 187 4.98 -4.34 -10.69
N THR A 188 5.63 -3.93 -9.62
CA THR A 188 6.81 -4.60 -9.06
C THR A 188 6.37 -5.39 -7.83
N PRO A 189 7.18 -6.29 -7.28
CA PRO A 189 6.86 -6.87 -5.98
C PRO A 189 6.56 -5.77 -4.95
N PRO A 190 5.43 -5.85 -4.20
CA PRO A 190 5.05 -4.84 -3.23
C PRO A 190 6.07 -4.76 -2.10
N ARG A 191 6.27 -3.55 -1.57
CA ARG A 191 6.99 -3.38 -0.30
C ARG A 191 6.10 -3.86 0.84
N PRO A 192 6.65 -4.21 2.01
CA PRO A 192 5.85 -4.60 3.18
C PRO A 192 4.80 -3.56 3.59
N ILE A 193 5.08 -2.27 3.34
CA ILE A 193 4.19 -1.14 3.63
C ILE A 193 3.16 -0.85 2.52
N ASP A 194 3.29 -1.47 1.35
CA ASP A 194 2.35 -1.27 0.24
C ASP A 194 1.10 -2.13 0.48
N PRO A 195 -0.10 -1.58 0.40
CA PRO A 195 -1.32 -2.37 0.61
C PRO A 195 -1.41 -3.52 -0.38
N GLY A 196 -1.46 -3.31 -1.66
CA GLY A 196 -1.27 -4.28 -2.75
C GLY A 196 -1.96 -5.64 -2.62
N GLU A 197 -3.05 -5.73 -1.85
CA GLU A 197 -3.76 -6.99 -1.56
C GLU A 197 -4.20 -7.66 -2.86
N ALA A 198 -4.82 -6.90 -3.75
CA ALA A 198 -5.29 -7.39 -5.03
C ALA A 198 -4.16 -7.97 -5.91
N PHE A 199 -2.98 -7.34 -5.88
CA PHE A 199 -1.83 -7.81 -6.66
C PHE A 199 -1.18 -9.05 -6.04
N LYS A 200 -1.15 -9.12 -4.69
CA LYS A 200 -0.68 -10.31 -3.94
C LYS A 200 -1.61 -11.49 -4.16
N ALA A 201 -2.94 -11.27 -4.14
CA ALA A 201 -3.92 -12.32 -4.39
C ALA A 201 -3.71 -12.96 -5.77
N ARG A 202 -3.55 -12.14 -6.82
CA ARG A 202 -3.29 -12.64 -8.19
C ARG A 202 -2.01 -13.46 -8.31
N ARG A 203 -0.96 -13.08 -7.58
CA ARG A 203 0.26 -13.90 -7.53
C ARG A 203 0.01 -15.24 -6.84
N ARG A 204 -0.67 -15.22 -5.70
CA ARG A 204 -0.99 -16.44 -4.95
C ARG A 204 -1.81 -17.40 -5.82
N GLU A 205 -2.88 -16.93 -6.45
CA GLU A 205 -3.70 -17.71 -7.39
C GLU A 205 -2.85 -18.31 -8.53
N ALA A 206 -1.94 -17.53 -9.10
CA ALA A 206 -1.07 -18.00 -10.17
C ALA A 206 -0.10 -19.09 -9.70
N LEU A 207 0.46 -18.99 -8.48
CA LEU A 207 1.35 -19.99 -7.90
C LEU A 207 0.59 -21.27 -7.54
N GLU A 208 -0.61 -21.15 -6.99
CA GLU A 208 -1.51 -22.28 -6.69
C GLU A 208 -1.89 -23.01 -7.97
N LEU A 209 -2.25 -22.28 -9.01
CA LEU A 209 -2.58 -22.85 -10.31
C LEU A 209 -1.37 -23.54 -10.99
N GLU A 210 -0.17 -22.94 -10.86
CA GLU A 210 1.06 -23.57 -11.35
C GLU A 210 1.36 -24.89 -10.61
N ALA A 211 1.08 -24.94 -9.31
CA ALA A 211 1.22 -26.17 -8.51
C ALA A 211 0.19 -27.21 -8.92
N LEU A 212 -1.08 -26.85 -9.04
CA LEU A 212 -2.15 -27.75 -9.49
C LEU A 212 -1.88 -28.34 -10.89
N ARG A 213 -1.37 -27.53 -11.81
CA ARG A 213 -1.03 -27.98 -13.17
C ARG A 213 0.18 -28.91 -13.26
N LYS A 214 1.02 -28.97 -12.23
CA LYS A 214 2.04 -30.00 -12.13
C LYS A 214 1.45 -31.37 -11.83
N GLU A 215 0.33 -31.42 -11.12
CA GLU A 215 -0.41 -32.64 -10.77
C GLU A 215 -1.41 -33.00 -11.86
N ASP A 216 -2.18 -32.05 -12.36
CA ASP A 216 -3.12 -32.21 -13.48
C ASP A 216 -2.94 -31.09 -14.54
N PRO A 217 -2.28 -31.40 -15.68
CA PRO A 217 -2.08 -30.41 -16.75
C PRO A 217 -3.37 -29.87 -17.39
N ASN A 218 -4.52 -30.50 -17.14
CA ASN A 218 -5.82 -30.08 -17.72
C ASN A 218 -6.56 -29.04 -16.87
N VAL A 219 -6.02 -28.65 -15.72
CA VAL A 219 -6.61 -27.60 -14.90
C VAL A 219 -6.78 -26.32 -15.73
N GLU A 220 -8.03 -25.87 -15.86
CA GLU A 220 -8.37 -24.69 -16.65
C GLU A 220 -7.83 -23.41 -16.02
N CYS A 221 -7.51 -22.44 -16.87
CA CYS A 221 -7.08 -21.10 -16.50
C CYS A 221 -7.64 -20.08 -17.47
N ASP A 222 -8.01 -18.93 -16.97
CA ASP A 222 -8.49 -17.79 -17.74
C ASP A 222 -7.63 -16.53 -17.53
N ALA A 223 -6.48 -16.66 -16.89
CA ALA A 223 -5.59 -15.55 -16.57
C ALA A 223 -4.21 -15.69 -17.25
N VAL A 224 -3.59 -14.55 -17.52
CA VAL A 224 -2.17 -14.44 -17.83
C VAL A 224 -1.43 -13.93 -16.60
N TYR A 225 -0.41 -14.66 -16.16
CA TYR A 225 0.52 -14.18 -15.14
C TYR A 225 1.96 -14.29 -15.63
N ILE A 226 2.65 -13.14 -15.69
CA ILE A 226 4.06 -13.06 -16.09
C ILE A 226 4.86 -12.44 -14.94
N GLU A 227 5.77 -13.21 -14.39
CA GLU A 227 6.73 -12.75 -13.38
C GLU A 227 8.14 -12.86 -13.94
N CYS A 228 8.89 -11.74 -13.90
CA CYS A 228 10.33 -11.71 -14.18
C CYS A 228 11.05 -11.55 -12.85
N SER A 229 11.78 -12.57 -12.44
CA SER A 229 12.41 -12.64 -11.13
C SER A 229 13.71 -13.43 -11.21
N ALA A 230 14.72 -13.04 -10.44
CA ALA A 230 15.88 -13.86 -10.17
C ALA A 230 15.53 -15.01 -9.21
N ASP A 231 16.42 -15.97 -9.08
CA ASP A 231 16.31 -17.01 -8.04
C ASP A 231 16.53 -16.38 -6.66
N ARG A 232 15.69 -16.76 -5.69
CA ARG A 232 15.66 -16.15 -4.35
C ARG A 232 17.02 -16.24 -3.63
N ASP A 233 17.66 -17.39 -3.71
CA ASP A 233 18.89 -17.71 -2.98
C ASP A 233 20.16 -17.47 -3.81
N ALA A 234 20.01 -16.82 -4.98
CA ALA A 234 21.15 -16.53 -5.84
C ALA A 234 21.97 -15.35 -5.32
N ASP A 235 23.25 -15.32 -5.73
CA ASP A 235 24.10 -14.17 -5.47
C ASP A 235 23.48 -12.90 -6.11
N PRO A 236 23.20 -11.86 -5.32
CA PRO A 236 22.63 -10.60 -5.82
C PRO A 236 23.50 -9.90 -6.88
N ASP A 237 24.77 -10.25 -6.99
CA ASP A 237 25.72 -9.68 -7.94
C ASP A 237 25.97 -10.57 -9.16
N ASP A 238 25.32 -11.75 -9.26
CA ASP A 238 25.37 -12.60 -10.45
C ASP A 238 24.61 -11.98 -11.62
N ARG A 239 25.35 -11.66 -12.69
CA ARG A 239 24.80 -11.02 -13.89
C ARG A 239 23.83 -11.91 -14.68
N LYS A 240 23.96 -13.23 -14.59
CA LYS A 240 22.97 -14.16 -15.20
C LYS A 240 21.61 -14.02 -14.52
N GLN A 241 21.61 -13.78 -13.23
CA GLN A 241 20.39 -13.48 -12.48
C GLN A 241 19.81 -12.11 -12.84
N TRP A 242 20.67 -11.14 -13.18
CA TRP A 242 20.21 -9.85 -13.69
C TRP A 242 19.51 -9.99 -15.05
N GLU A 243 20.02 -10.82 -15.95
CA GLU A 243 19.38 -11.15 -17.24
C GLU A 243 18.03 -11.84 -17.04
N LYS A 244 17.97 -12.79 -16.10
CA LYS A 244 16.75 -13.51 -15.75
C LYS A 244 15.67 -12.58 -15.18
N ALA A 245 16.04 -11.67 -14.28
CA ALA A 245 15.14 -10.70 -13.66
C ALA A 245 14.73 -9.59 -14.61
N ASN A 246 15.64 -9.14 -15.46
CA ASN A 246 15.42 -8.04 -16.40
C ASN A 246 15.70 -8.47 -17.85
N PRO A 247 14.70 -8.96 -18.56
CA PRO A 247 14.87 -9.42 -19.93
C PRO A 247 15.23 -8.32 -20.94
N SER A 248 15.28 -7.04 -20.51
CA SER A 248 15.80 -5.92 -21.28
C SER A 248 17.30 -5.66 -21.04
N PHE A 249 17.93 -6.35 -20.09
CA PHE A 249 19.36 -6.30 -19.85
C PHE A 249 20.08 -7.30 -20.78
N PRO A 250 21.26 -6.98 -21.34
CA PRO A 250 21.97 -5.68 -21.23
C PRO A 250 21.57 -4.66 -22.32
N HIS A 251 20.70 -5.02 -23.26
CA HIS A 251 20.46 -4.27 -24.50
C HIS A 251 19.77 -2.91 -24.28
N ARG A 252 18.64 -2.89 -23.59
CA ARG A 252 17.90 -1.65 -23.27
C ARG A 252 18.21 -1.12 -21.87
N THR A 253 18.53 -2.02 -20.94
CA THR A 253 19.01 -1.65 -19.61
C THR A 253 20.52 -1.90 -19.54
N PRO A 254 21.38 -0.88 -19.77
CA PRO A 254 22.81 -1.09 -19.80
C PRO A 254 23.38 -1.40 -18.41
N LEU A 255 24.51 -2.12 -18.38
CA LEU A 255 25.20 -2.52 -17.15
C LEU A 255 25.37 -1.38 -16.14
N ARG A 256 25.74 -0.19 -16.60
CA ARG A 256 25.89 1.00 -15.74
C ARG A 256 24.60 1.38 -14.99
N SER A 257 23.44 1.10 -15.56
CA SER A 257 22.16 1.38 -14.92
C SER A 257 21.88 0.38 -13.79
N MET A 258 22.16 -0.90 -13.98
CA MET A 258 22.06 -1.92 -12.95
C MET A 258 23.05 -1.66 -11.81
N LEU A 259 24.31 -1.36 -12.12
CA LEU A 259 25.32 -0.99 -11.11
C LEU A 259 24.92 0.26 -10.32
N ARG A 260 24.30 1.25 -10.96
CA ARG A 260 23.78 2.45 -10.28
C ARG A 260 22.66 2.11 -9.32
N LEU A 261 21.71 1.25 -9.71
CA LEU A 261 20.64 0.77 -8.83
C LEU A 261 21.24 0.00 -7.65
N ARG A 262 22.15 -0.94 -7.92
CA ARG A 262 22.79 -1.76 -6.89
C ARG A 262 23.49 -0.91 -5.83
N LYS A 263 24.18 0.16 -6.25
CA LYS A 263 24.94 1.04 -5.35
C LYS A 263 24.05 1.99 -4.54
N ASN A 264 22.90 2.38 -5.07
CA ASN A 264 22.09 3.46 -4.48
C ASN A 264 20.80 3.00 -3.82
N LEU A 265 20.43 1.73 -3.94
CA LEU A 265 19.32 1.20 -3.17
C LEU A 265 19.78 0.99 -1.71
N PRO A 266 18.93 1.35 -0.72
CA PRO A 266 19.35 1.47 0.69
C PRO A 266 19.65 0.13 1.33
N SER A 267 19.09 -0.98 0.84
CA SER A 267 19.30 -2.32 1.39
C SER A 267 19.32 -3.40 0.31
N VAL A 268 19.79 -4.59 0.69
CA VAL A 268 19.77 -5.77 -0.19
C VAL A 268 18.34 -6.15 -0.53
N GLU A 269 17.42 -6.10 0.42
CA GLU A 269 16.00 -6.40 0.22
C GLU A 269 15.37 -5.45 -0.80
N SER A 270 15.70 -4.16 -0.73
CA SER A 270 15.26 -3.20 -1.74
C SER A 270 15.80 -3.52 -3.13
N TRP A 271 17.06 -3.96 -3.22
CA TRP A 271 17.65 -4.42 -4.47
C TRP A 271 16.94 -5.67 -5.00
N LEU A 272 16.75 -6.67 -4.16
CA LEU A 272 16.08 -7.92 -4.53
C LEU A 272 14.67 -7.65 -5.05
N ARG A 273 13.91 -6.81 -4.40
CA ARG A 273 12.54 -6.47 -4.79
C ARG A 273 12.49 -5.60 -6.04
N GLU A 274 13.20 -4.47 -6.04
CA GLU A 274 13.03 -3.43 -7.07
C GLU A 274 13.75 -3.72 -8.39
N ALA A 275 14.90 -4.39 -8.33
CA ALA A 275 15.73 -4.70 -9.48
C ALA A 275 15.72 -6.18 -9.89
N MET A 276 15.60 -7.08 -8.92
CA MET A 276 15.65 -8.51 -9.15
C MET A 276 14.26 -9.18 -9.19
N GLY A 277 13.18 -8.41 -8.95
CA GLY A 277 11.80 -8.89 -9.04
C GLY A 277 11.43 -9.97 -8.03
N ILE A 278 12.23 -10.13 -6.97
CA ILE A 278 12.00 -11.14 -5.94
C ILE A 278 10.96 -10.60 -4.96
N TRP A 279 9.87 -11.32 -4.83
CA TRP A 279 8.86 -11.03 -3.81
C TRP A 279 9.42 -11.36 -2.43
N ASP A 280 9.05 -10.57 -1.44
CA ASP A 280 9.35 -10.92 -0.05
C ASP A 280 8.70 -12.28 0.26
N SER A 281 9.31 -13.07 1.15
CA SER A 281 8.72 -14.36 1.53
C SER A 281 7.37 -14.15 2.19
N ASP A 282 6.37 -14.95 1.84
CA ASP A 282 5.11 -15.03 2.56
C ASP A 282 5.27 -15.53 4.02
N ASP A 283 6.50 -15.95 4.38
CA ASP A 283 6.98 -16.13 5.75
C ASP A 283 7.12 -14.83 6.57
N SER A 284 6.89 -13.65 5.97
CA SER A 284 6.41 -12.51 6.75
C SER A 284 5.05 -12.93 7.30
N GLY A 285 5.11 -13.70 8.36
CA GLY A 285 4.03 -14.36 9.06
C GLY A 285 2.84 -13.43 9.16
N SER A 286 1.66 -13.98 9.13
CA SER A 286 0.41 -13.27 9.31
C SER A 286 0.66 -12.06 10.21
N ARG A 287 0.55 -10.87 9.64
CA ARG A 287 0.67 -9.63 10.44
C ARG A 287 -0.08 -9.86 11.73
N LEU A 288 0.52 -9.57 12.85
CA LEU A 288 -0.14 -9.80 14.15
C LEU A 288 -1.54 -9.16 14.19
N ILE A 289 -1.67 -8.02 13.49
CA ILE A 289 -2.94 -7.37 13.18
C ILE A 289 -3.11 -7.43 11.65
N SER A 290 -4.01 -8.28 11.14
CA SER A 290 -4.28 -8.38 9.71
C SER A 290 -4.88 -7.07 9.16
N ALA A 291 -4.70 -6.81 7.85
CA ALA A 291 -5.28 -5.63 7.21
C ALA A 291 -6.82 -5.59 7.40
N GLU A 292 -7.49 -6.73 7.21
CA GLU A 292 -8.94 -6.85 7.41
C GLU A 292 -9.38 -6.53 8.85
N LEU A 293 -8.61 -7.00 9.84
CA LEU A 293 -8.88 -6.69 11.25
C LEU A 293 -8.67 -5.21 11.52
N TRP A 294 -7.62 -4.62 10.93
CA TRP A 294 -7.30 -3.21 11.04
C TRP A 294 -8.43 -2.33 10.49
N GLU A 295 -8.79 -2.50 9.23
CA GLU A 295 -9.87 -1.75 8.58
C GLU A 295 -11.20 -1.84 9.35
N ARG A 296 -11.54 -3.01 9.84
CA ARG A 296 -12.78 -3.26 10.59
C ARG A 296 -12.87 -2.47 11.91
N GLN A 297 -11.72 -2.14 12.51
CA GLN A 297 -11.65 -1.36 13.75
C GLN A 297 -11.47 0.16 13.52
N GLY A 298 -11.33 0.60 12.28
CA GLY A 298 -11.32 2.01 11.93
C GLY A 298 -12.65 2.71 12.22
N ARG A 299 -12.58 3.96 12.67
CA ARG A 299 -13.74 4.82 12.93
C ARG A 299 -13.51 6.18 12.28
N ASP A 300 -14.49 6.65 11.54
CA ASP A 300 -14.49 8.01 11.00
C ASP A 300 -14.74 9.06 12.08
N SER A 301 -14.57 10.33 11.75
CA SER A 301 -14.72 11.45 12.68
C SER A 301 -16.10 11.52 13.34
N GLU A 302 -17.17 11.13 12.67
CA GLU A 302 -18.53 11.12 13.20
C GLU A 302 -18.69 9.99 14.24
N GLN A 303 -18.20 8.80 13.90
CA GLN A 303 -18.19 7.66 14.81
C GLN A 303 -17.34 7.94 16.05
N VAL A 304 -16.16 8.56 15.89
CA VAL A 304 -15.31 8.97 17.02
C VAL A 304 -16.01 10.01 17.88
N ALA A 305 -16.71 10.98 17.27
CA ALA A 305 -17.48 11.97 18.02
C ALA A 305 -18.61 11.32 18.85
N ALA A 306 -19.25 10.29 18.31
CA ALA A 306 -20.30 9.52 19.02
C ALA A 306 -19.76 8.77 20.24
N LEU A 307 -18.49 8.34 20.24
CA LEU A 307 -17.85 7.71 21.40
C LEU A 307 -17.58 8.69 22.54
N ARG A 308 -17.61 9.99 22.29
CA ARG A 308 -17.31 11.03 23.29
C ARG A 308 -18.49 11.22 24.25
N SER A 309 -18.24 11.02 25.52
CA SER A 309 -19.20 11.28 26.62
C SER A 309 -18.63 12.30 27.60
N ALA A 310 -19.53 12.89 28.42
CA ALA A 310 -19.14 13.88 29.45
C ALA A 310 -18.21 13.31 30.55
N GLU A 311 -18.25 12.01 30.80
CA GLU A 311 -17.43 11.31 31.82
C GLU A 311 -16.20 10.62 31.26
N GLN A 312 -15.71 11.03 30.13
CA GLN A 312 -14.66 10.37 29.37
C GLN A 312 -13.31 10.38 30.06
N VAL A 313 -12.65 9.22 30.10
CA VAL A 313 -11.24 9.10 30.52
C VAL A 313 -10.35 9.34 29.32
N ARG A 314 -9.63 10.45 29.32
CA ARG A 314 -8.65 10.79 28.28
C ARG A 314 -7.23 10.56 28.78
N THR A 315 -6.38 10.01 27.95
CA THR A 315 -4.97 9.72 28.25
C THR A 315 -4.08 10.09 27.08
N PHE A 316 -2.80 10.24 27.36
CA PHE A 316 -1.77 10.29 26.33
C PHE A 316 -0.79 9.14 26.52
N GLY A 317 -0.42 8.49 25.43
CA GLY A 317 0.70 7.57 25.33
C GLY A 317 1.84 8.26 24.57
N VAL A 318 3.02 8.25 25.14
CA VAL A 318 4.23 8.79 24.51
C VAL A 318 5.29 7.72 24.48
N THR A 319 5.83 7.42 23.31
CA THR A 319 6.85 6.39 23.14
C THR A 319 8.06 6.93 22.40
N PHE A 320 9.22 6.69 22.94
CA PHE A 320 10.50 7.00 22.33
C PHE A 320 11.16 5.73 21.80
N SER A 321 11.72 5.77 20.60
CA SER A 321 12.51 4.69 20.03
C SER A 321 13.74 4.37 20.90
N LEU A 322 14.27 3.16 20.75
CA LEU A 322 15.46 2.71 21.52
C LEU A 322 16.70 3.59 21.28
N ASP A 323 16.85 4.11 20.06
CA ASP A 323 17.96 5.02 19.70
C ASP A 323 17.70 6.49 20.09
N GLY A 324 16.51 6.79 20.62
CA GLY A 324 16.09 8.12 21.05
C GLY A 324 15.87 9.13 19.91
N LYS A 325 15.82 8.69 18.67
CA LYS A 325 15.68 9.60 17.51
C LYS A 325 14.23 9.81 17.07
N ARG A 326 13.32 8.93 17.47
CA ARG A 326 11.92 9.00 17.09
C ARG A 326 11.05 9.07 18.34
N VAL A 327 9.95 9.78 18.24
CA VAL A 327 8.90 9.83 19.25
C VAL A 327 7.54 9.83 18.57
N ALA A 328 6.60 9.11 19.13
CA ALA A 328 5.20 9.18 18.75
C ALA A 328 4.34 9.53 19.98
N VAL A 329 3.29 10.29 19.74
CA VAL A 329 2.31 10.71 20.75
C VAL A 329 0.94 10.23 20.29
N ALA A 330 0.26 9.48 21.14
CA ALA A 330 -1.10 9.02 20.89
C ALA A 330 -2.08 9.51 21.96
N GLY A 331 -3.27 9.89 21.52
CA GLY A 331 -4.42 10.12 22.37
C GLY A 331 -5.16 8.80 22.62
N GLY A 332 -5.53 8.53 23.88
CA GLY A 332 -6.37 7.38 24.26
C GLY A 332 -7.65 7.84 24.92
N MET A 333 -8.74 7.15 24.62
CA MET A 333 -10.06 7.46 25.15
C MET A 333 -10.79 6.18 25.55
N LYS A 334 -11.21 6.10 26.83
CA LYS A 334 -12.07 5.00 27.29
C LYS A 334 -13.53 5.32 26.98
N HIS A 335 -14.25 4.37 26.43
CA HIS A 335 -15.71 4.41 26.27
C HIS A 335 -16.37 3.19 26.92
N ALA A 336 -17.69 3.04 26.79
CA ALA A 336 -18.45 1.98 27.48
C ALA A 336 -17.97 0.57 27.10
N ASP A 337 -17.67 0.35 25.82
CA ASP A 337 -17.39 -0.97 25.26
C ASP A 337 -15.88 -1.22 25.04
N GLY A 338 -15.01 -0.27 25.47
CA GLY A 338 -13.58 -0.45 25.28
C GLY A 338 -12.78 0.86 25.27
N ALA A 339 -11.86 0.98 24.32
CA ALA A 339 -11.02 2.16 24.15
C ALA A 339 -10.84 2.53 22.68
N HIS A 340 -10.68 3.82 22.43
CA HIS A 340 -10.26 4.37 21.15
C HIS A 340 -8.88 5.02 21.31
N ALA A 341 -8.01 4.85 20.32
CA ALA A 341 -6.71 5.51 20.29
C ALA A 341 -6.34 5.98 18.88
N GLU A 342 -5.70 7.12 18.80
CA GLU A 342 -5.23 7.73 17.56
C GLU A 342 -3.84 8.35 17.76
N VAL A 343 -2.98 8.32 16.74
CA VAL A 343 -1.72 9.06 16.76
C VAL A 343 -2.05 10.54 16.59
N VAL A 344 -1.54 11.34 17.51
CA VAL A 344 -1.76 12.79 17.53
C VAL A 344 -0.61 13.52 16.86
N ASP A 345 0.61 13.01 17.05
CA ASP A 345 1.81 13.55 16.42
C ASP A 345 2.96 12.52 16.43
N GLY A 346 3.88 12.67 15.49
CA GLY A 346 5.09 11.87 15.38
C GLY A 346 6.27 12.73 14.90
N PHE A 347 7.45 12.50 15.49
CA PHE A 347 8.65 13.24 15.16
C PHE A 347 9.87 12.32 15.00
N SER A 348 10.70 12.63 14.01
CA SER A 348 11.97 11.97 13.75
C SER A 348 13.08 13.02 13.61
N GLY A 349 14.14 12.92 14.40
CA GLY A 349 15.27 13.84 14.38
C GLY A 349 15.98 13.98 15.73
N HIS A 350 16.69 15.10 15.93
CA HIS A 350 17.35 15.39 17.22
C HIS A 350 16.34 15.83 18.30
N MET A 351 16.10 14.96 19.25
CA MET A 351 15.09 15.10 20.30
C MET A 351 15.35 16.27 21.27
N SER A 352 16.63 16.72 21.40
CA SER A 352 16.99 17.81 22.30
C SER A 352 16.29 19.15 22.00
N SER A 353 15.91 19.40 20.75
CA SER A 353 15.22 20.63 20.35
C SER A 353 13.69 20.49 20.34
N GLY A 354 13.14 19.26 20.31
CA GLY A 354 11.70 19.01 20.24
C GLY A 354 11.03 18.70 21.58
N LEU A 355 11.82 18.28 22.58
CA LEU A 355 11.28 17.79 23.85
C LEU A 355 10.59 18.90 24.69
N ASP A 356 11.09 20.13 24.62
CA ASP A 356 10.48 21.26 25.29
C ASP A 356 9.15 21.66 24.66
N ALA A 357 9.08 21.68 23.33
CA ALA A 357 7.85 21.94 22.60
C ALA A 357 6.80 20.87 22.87
N LEU A 358 7.19 19.59 22.88
CA LEU A 358 6.32 18.47 23.22
C LEU A 358 5.78 18.58 24.65
N ALA A 359 6.66 18.89 25.63
CA ALA A 359 6.26 19.06 27.03
C ALA A 359 5.28 20.23 27.19
N ALA A 360 5.56 21.37 26.56
CA ALA A 360 4.69 22.55 26.58
C ALA A 360 3.31 22.23 25.95
N TRP A 361 3.29 21.57 24.81
CA TRP A 361 2.06 21.17 24.15
C TRP A 361 1.20 20.22 25.00
N LEU A 362 1.81 19.18 25.59
CA LEU A 362 1.11 18.24 26.47
C LEU A 362 0.60 18.93 27.76
N ALA A 363 1.33 19.90 28.28
CA ALA A 363 1.01 20.61 29.52
C ALA A 363 0.02 21.79 29.35
N GLU A 364 -0.43 22.11 28.14
CA GLU A 364 -1.44 23.16 27.93
C GLU A 364 -2.65 22.96 28.84
N GLU A 365 -3.18 24.04 29.37
CA GLU A 365 -4.21 24.05 30.42
C GLU A 365 -5.44 23.21 30.05
N ASN A 366 -5.97 23.39 28.84
CA ASN A 366 -7.16 22.66 28.38
C ASN A 366 -6.93 21.14 28.25
N ARG A 367 -5.69 20.69 27.95
CA ARG A 367 -5.31 19.28 27.92
C ARG A 367 -5.05 18.75 29.32
N ARG A 368 -4.26 19.50 30.13
CA ARG A 368 -3.91 19.14 31.50
C ARG A 368 -5.14 18.90 32.39
N GLU A 369 -6.17 19.73 32.26
CA GLU A 369 -7.40 19.58 33.04
C GLU A 369 -8.25 18.38 32.65
N LYS A 370 -8.13 17.90 31.41
CA LYS A 370 -8.94 16.80 30.87
C LYS A 370 -8.21 15.46 30.83
N THR A 371 -6.87 15.47 31.00
CA THR A 371 -6.06 14.24 30.88
C THR A 371 -5.97 13.51 32.19
N ALA A 372 -6.39 12.26 32.18
CA ALA A 372 -6.32 11.38 33.33
C ALA A 372 -4.90 10.86 33.59
N LEU A 373 -4.17 10.48 32.53
CA LEU A 373 -2.83 9.93 32.66
C LEU A 373 -2.01 10.24 31.41
N TYR A 374 -0.78 10.67 31.62
CA TYR A 374 0.30 10.71 30.66
C TYR A 374 1.20 9.50 30.90
N ALA A 375 1.07 8.52 30.04
CA ALA A 375 1.83 7.29 30.11
C ALA A 375 3.01 7.36 29.16
N ILE A 376 4.23 7.18 29.64
CA ILE A 376 5.45 7.38 28.87
C ILE A 376 6.24 6.08 28.82
N SER A 377 6.66 5.66 27.64
CA SER A 377 7.54 4.52 27.39
C SER A 377 8.82 4.95 26.68
N GLY A 378 9.91 4.22 26.88
CA GLY A 378 11.21 4.47 26.25
C GLY A 378 12.25 5.03 27.23
N ARG A 379 13.46 4.48 27.13
CA ARG A 379 14.47 4.65 28.17
C ARG A 379 15.16 6.02 28.21
N SER A 380 15.42 6.62 27.04
CA SER A 380 16.36 7.75 26.96
C SER A 380 15.74 9.09 27.35
N HIS A 381 14.48 9.33 27.06
CA HIS A 381 13.85 10.65 27.20
C HIS A 381 12.63 10.66 28.11
N ALA A 382 12.14 9.49 28.54
CA ALA A 382 10.94 9.36 29.36
C ALA A 382 11.05 10.14 30.69
N GLU A 383 12.18 10.02 31.39
CA GLU A 383 12.39 10.73 32.65
C GLU A 383 12.51 12.25 32.48
N VAL A 384 13.16 12.68 31.37
CA VAL A 384 13.30 14.11 31.06
C VAL A 384 11.96 14.71 30.77
N LEU A 385 11.13 14.04 29.92
CA LEU A 385 9.77 14.50 29.61
C LEU A 385 8.90 14.53 30.87
N SER A 386 8.95 13.48 31.70
CA SER A 386 8.19 13.41 32.96
C SER A 386 8.50 14.58 33.87
N ARG A 387 9.77 14.92 34.02
CA ARG A 387 10.22 16.06 34.84
C ARG A 387 9.68 17.37 34.30
N LYS A 388 9.84 17.62 32.98
CA LYS A 388 9.36 18.84 32.32
C LYS A 388 7.85 19.00 32.45
N LEU A 389 7.06 17.92 32.30
CA LEU A 389 5.60 17.96 32.50
C LEU A 389 5.25 18.40 33.93
N ILE A 390 5.94 17.89 34.93
CA ILE A 390 5.72 18.25 36.34
C ILE A 390 6.12 19.73 36.59
N GLU A 391 7.23 20.18 36.05
CA GLU A 391 7.66 21.58 36.11
C GLU A 391 6.66 22.54 35.47
N LEU A 392 6.00 22.10 34.39
CA LEU A 392 4.94 22.85 33.70
C LEU A 392 3.55 22.71 34.37
N GLY A 393 3.49 22.12 35.59
CA GLY A 393 2.29 22.09 36.40
C GLY A 393 1.37 20.88 36.17
N VAL A 394 1.81 19.86 35.42
CA VAL A 394 1.09 18.59 35.36
C VAL A 394 1.22 17.87 36.72
N PRO A 395 0.13 17.46 37.36
CA PRO A 395 0.18 16.78 38.64
C PRO A 395 1.04 15.50 38.55
N ARG A 396 1.99 15.31 39.50
CA ARG A 396 2.88 14.15 39.49
C ARG A 396 2.13 12.81 39.38
N LYS A 397 0.98 12.67 40.02
CA LYS A 397 0.11 11.48 39.93
C LYS A 397 -0.57 11.27 38.57
N ALA A 398 -0.46 12.23 37.67
CA ALA A 398 -0.96 12.14 36.30
C ALA A 398 0.12 11.75 35.29
N VAL A 399 1.38 11.62 35.73
CA VAL A 399 2.51 11.20 34.88
C VAL A 399 3.00 9.86 35.36
N HIS A 400 3.11 8.89 34.45
CA HIS A 400 3.60 7.55 34.74
C HIS A 400 4.55 7.07 33.67
N ILE A 401 5.73 6.62 34.08
CA ILE A 401 6.70 5.98 33.18
C ILE A 401 6.53 4.48 33.34
N LEU A 402 6.20 3.80 32.24
CA LEU A 402 5.98 2.36 32.25
C LEU A 402 7.27 1.60 32.51
N ASN A 403 7.19 0.63 33.40
CA ASN A 403 8.20 -0.41 33.48
C ASN A 403 8.01 -1.48 32.40
N SER A 404 8.99 -2.37 32.23
CA SER A 404 8.93 -3.39 31.16
C SER A 404 7.69 -4.31 31.24
N PRO A 405 7.27 -4.84 32.39
CA PRO A 405 6.06 -5.61 32.53
C PRO A 405 4.79 -4.84 32.13
N GLU A 406 4.66 -3.57 32.53
CA GLU A 406 3.53 -2.71 32.16
C GLU A 406 3.49 -2.47 30.66
N TYR A 407 4.66 -2.22 30.06
CA TYR A 407 4.80 -2.03 28.62
C TYR A 407 4.40 -3.30 27.82
N PHE A 408 4.86 -4.49 28.25
CA PHE A 408 4.46 -5.76 27.63
C PHE A 408 2.96 -6.01 27.79
N THR A 409 2.39 -5.64 28.94
CA THR A 409 0.95 -5.69 29.17
C THR A 409 0.20 -4.74 28.21
N ALA A 410 0.73 -3.53 27.99
CA ALA A 410 0.14 -2.58 27.04
C ALA A 410 0.10 -3.13 25.60
N CYS A 411 1.19 -3.74 25.12
CA CYS A 411 1.24 -4.40 23.81
C CYS A 411 0.18 -5.50 23.71
N SER A 412 0.09 -6.36 24.72
CA SER A 412 -0.86 -7.49 24.74
C SER A 412 -2.32 -7.01 24.84
N MET A 413 -2.60 -5.97 25.61
CA MET A 413 -3.95 -5.40 25.74
C MET A 413 -4.41 -4.77 24.42
N TYR A 414 -3.51 -4.09 23.70
CA TYR A 414 -3.84 -3.51 22.41
C TYR A 414 -4.16 -4.60 21.36
N GLU A 415 -3.30 -5.59 21.22
CA GLU A 415 -3.49 -6.71 20.30
C GLU A 415 -4.77 -7.49 20.61
N THR A 416 -4.99 -7.86 21.86
CA THR A 416 -6.21 -8.57 22.29
C THR A 416 -7.45 -7.72 22.04
N GLY A 417 -7.41 -6.43 22.41
CA GLY A 417 -8.51 -5.50 22.20
C GLY A 417 -8.87 -5.28 20.73
N MET A 418 -7.90 -5.31 19.82
CA MET A 418 -8.15 -5.30 18.39
C MET A 418 -8.90 -6.56 17.95
N ARG A 419 -8.50 -7.75 18.41
CA ARG A 419 -9.16 -9.03 18.11
C ARG A 419 -10.58 -9.11 18.69
N ASP A 420 -10.74 -8.67 19.92
CA ASP A 420 -12.03 -8.70 20.65
C ASP A 420 -12.95 -7.53 20.25
N LYS A 421 -12.53 -6.68 19.32
CA LYS A 421 -13.27 -5.51 18.84
C LYS A 421 -13.55 -4.47 19.93
N SER A 422 -12.79 -4.48 21.02
CA SER A 422 -12.89 -3.53 22.13
C SER A 422 -11.91 -2.34 22.00
N VAL A 423 -10.99 -2.39 21.01
CA VAL A 423 -10.09 -1.28 20.67
C VAL A 423 -10.35 -0.83 19.25
N THR A 424 -10.42 0.48 19.07
CA THR A 424 -10.65 1.13 17.77
C THR A 424 -9.60 2.22 17.52
N HIS A 425 -9.44 2.59 16.26
CA HIS A 425 -8.54 3.67 15.83
C HIS A 425 -9.25 4.62 14.85
N SER A 426 -8.64 5.76 14.51
CA SER A 426 -9.15 6.65 13.47
C SER A 426 -9.03 6.02 12.09
N ALA A 427 -10.03 6.20 11.24
CA ALA A 427 -10.01 5.85 9.82
C ALA A 427 -9.92 7.09 8.92
N ASP A 428 -9.76 8.29 9.50
CA ASP A 428 -9.66 9.52 8.72
C ASP A 428 -8.31 9.60 7.98
N GLU A 429 -8.36 10.03 6.74
CA GLU A 429 -7.16 10.26 5.93
C GLU A 429 -6.37 11.45 6.49
N SER A 430 -5.35 11.18 7.27
CA SER A 430 -4.44 12.19 7.82
C SER A 430 -3.00 11.69 7.84
N ALA A 431 -2.04 12.62 7.86
CA ALA A 431 -0.63 12.28 7.95
C ALA A 431 -0.29 11.47 9.22
N ASN A 432 -1.02 11.72 10.32
CA ASN A 432 -0.84 11.01 11.59
C ASN A 432 -1.42 9.59 11.53
N GLN A 433 -2.56 9.41 10.88
CA GLN A 433 -3.12 8.08 10.64
C GLN A 433 -2.20 7.26 9.72
N ASP A 434 -1.67 7.86 8.65
CA ASP A 434 -0.65 7.26 7.78
C ASP A 434 0.57 6.72 8.55
N LEU A 435 1.01 7.43 9.61
CA LEU A 435 2.11 6.97 10.47
C LEU A 435 1.73 5.70 11.22
N LEU A 436 0.51 5.66 11.76
CA LEU A 436 0.02 4.49 12.49
C LEU A 436 -0.20 3.30 11.56
N ASP A 437 -0.82 3.50 10.40
CA ASP A 437 -1.08 2.47 9.40
C ASP A 437 0.23 1.81 8.92
N ARG A 438 1.25 2.63 8.66
CA ARG A 438 2.60 2.13 8.31
C ARG A 438 3.24 1.34 9.45
N SER A 439 3.10 1.81 10.68
CA SER A 439 3.65 1.13 11.85
C SER A 439 3.01 -0.24 12.05
N VAL A 440 1.67 -0.31 12.02
CA VAL A 440 0.92 -1.56 12.11
C VAL A 440 1.29 -2.54 10.99
N ALA A 441 1.50 -2.01 9.78
CA ALA A 441 1.84 -2.83 8.61
C ALA A 441 3.21 -3.50 8.69
N VAL A 442 4.14 -2.97 9.48
CA VAL A 442 5.54 -3.43 9.53
C VAL A 442 5.97 -3.98 10.89
N CYS A 443 5.08 -3.94 11.88
CA CYS A 443 5.38 -4.43 13.23
C CYS A 443 4.79 -5.81 13.47
N ASP A 444 5.52 -6.62 14.21
CA ASP A 444 5.10 -7.94 14.66
C ASP A 444 5.57 -8.17 16.11
N LYS A 445 5.23 -9.33 16.63
CA LYS A 445 5.50 -9.76 17.98
C LYS A 445 6.93 -10.27 18.14
N LYS A 446 7.70 -9.64 19.02
CA LYS A 446 9.00 -10.13 19.42
C LYS A 446 8.99 -10.59 20.86
N LEU A 447 9.25 -11.86 21.09
CA LEU A 447 9.35 -12.45 22.41
C LEU A 447 10.46 -11.80 23.22
N ARG A 448 10.19 -11.52 24.48
CA ARG A 448 11.13 -10.90 25.44
C ARG A 448 11.27 -11.80 26.67
N GLY A 449 12.43 -12.42 26.83
CA GLY A 449 12.68 -13.37 27.91
C GLY A 449 11.96 -14.72 27.73
N THR A 450 11.92 -15.51 28.80
CA THR A 450 11.42 -16.91 28.80
C THR A 450 9.96 -17.06 29.24
N ALA A 451 9.34 -15.97 29.74
CA ALA A 451 7.98 -16.03 30.34
C ALA A 451 6.83 -15.70 29.38
N GLY A 452 7.07 -15.72 28.07
CA GLY A 452 6.04 -15.42 27.06
C GLY A 452 5.71 -13.93 26.92
N SER A 453 6.43 -13.04 27.59
CA SER A 453 6.32 -11.60 27.42
C SER A 453 6.80 -11.19 26.02
N TRP A 454 6.18 -10.16 25.42
CA TRP A 454 6.53 -9.72 24.09
C TRP A 454 6.35 -8.20 23.94
N SER A 455 7.01 -7.64 22.96
CA SER A 455 6.84 -6.24 22.53
C SER A 455 6.69 -6.16 21.03
N TRP A 456 6.22 -5.02 20.56
CA TRP A 456 6.32 -4.69 19.14
C TRP A 456 7.78 -4.63 18.70
N ASP A 457 8.05 -5.11 17.50
CA ASP A 457 9.36 -5.00 16.82
C ASP A 457 9.12 -4.88 15.33
N VAL A 458 9.97 -4.13 14.65
CA VAL A 458 9.85 -3.96 13.20
C VAL A 458 10.37 -5.17 12.47
N THR A 459 9.63 -5.61 11.46
CA THR A 459 9.99 -6.75 10.61
C THR A 459 10.79 -6.35 9.38
N VAL A 460 10.94 -5.02 9.13
CA VAL A 460 11.60 -4.49 7.94
C VAL A 460 12.59 -3.39 8.30
N PRO A 461 13.75 -3.31 7.61
CA PRO A 461 14.70 -2.21 7.81
C PRO A 461 14.04 -0.83 7.54
N GLY A 462 14.24 0.11 8.46
CA GLY A 462 13.69 1.46 8.37
C GLY A 462 12.22 1.58 8.76
N GLY A 463 11.61 0.52 9.29
CA GLY A 463 10.29 0.57 9.92
C GLY A 463 10.30 1.41 11.20
N ASP A 464 9.12 1.79 11.65
CA ASP A 464 8.91 2.58 12.87
C ASP A 464 7.86 1.93 13.76
N GLU A 465 8.29 1.45 14.92
CA GLU A 465 7.44 0.85 15.94
C GLU A 465 6.77 1.89 16.85
N THR A 466 7.30 3.13 16.88
CA THR A 466 6.87 4.10 17.90
C THR A 466 5.38 4.48 17.81
N PRO A 467 4.73 4.59 16.64
CA PRO A 467 3.29 4.88 16.55
C PRO A 467 2.42 3.77 17.16
N ILE A 468 2.64 2.50 16.82
CA ILE A 468 1.85 1.39 17.39
C ILE A 468 2.11 1.21 18.90
N GLU A 469 3.34 1.45 19.34
CA GLU A 469 3.66 1.46 20.76
C GLU A 469 2.93 2.58 21.50
N ALA A 470 2.90 3.79 20.93
CA ALA A 470 2.23 4.94 21.53
C ALA A 470 0.72 4.71 21.72
N VAL A 471 0.03 4.16 20.71
CA VAL A 471 -1.40 3.82 20.85
C VAL A 471 -1.61 2.68 21.85
N SER A 472 -0.72 1.69 21.90
CA SER A 472 -0.78 0.60 22.89
C SER A 472 -0.68 1.15 24.31
N VAL A 473 0.26 2.05 24.55
CA VAL A 473 0.45 2.71 25.84
C VAL A 473 -0.71 3.63 26.20
N ALA A 474 -1.31 4.34 25.23
CA ALA A 474 -2.46 5.19 25.43
C ALA A 474 -3.72 4.38 25.82
N VAL A 475 -3.95 3.23 25.16
CA VAL A 475 -5.04 2.29 25.48
C VAL A 475 -4.86 1.70 26.88
N TRP A 476 -3.65 1.21 27.20
CA TRP A 476 -3.34 0.71 28.52
C TRP A 476 -3.65 1.76 29.60
N ALA A 477 -3.19 2.99 29.38
CA ALA A 477 -3.45 4.10 30.29
C ALA A 477 -4.96 4.37 30.47
N ALA A 478 -5.72 4.38 29.36
CA ALA A 478 -7.16 4.63 29.39
C ALA A 478 -7.95 3.55 30.16
N LEU A 479 -7.55 2.30 29.99
CA LEU A 479 -8.23 1.16 30.61
C LEU A 479 -7.85 0.93 32.08
N THR A 480 -6.61 1.28 32.48
CA THR A 480 -6.08 0.98 33.82
C THR A 480 -6.19 2.15 34.80
N THR A 481 -6.18 3.42 34.33
CA THR A 481 -6.22 4.57 35.23
C THR A 481 -7.54 4.69 36.01
N LYS A 482 -7.42 4.90 37.32
CA LYS A 482 -8.57 5.21 38.21
C LYS A 482 -8.78 6.73 38.31
N ARG A 483 -7.90 7.54 37.77
CA ARG A 483 -7.97 8.99 37.90
C ARG A 483 -9.10 9.56 37.01
N ARG A 484 -9.86 10.50 37.59
CA ARG A 484 -10.96 11.20 36.93
C ARG A 484 -10.75 12.70 37.07
N PRO A 485 -10.11 13.37 36.11
CA PRO A 485 -9.92 14.82 36.15
C PRO A 485 -11.27 15.55 36.17
N GLY A 486 -11.34 16.68 36.85
CA GLY A 486 -12.56 17.49 36.97
C GLY A 486 -13.65 16.99 37.93
N ARG A 487 -13.52 15.79 38.45
CA ARG A 487 -14.48 15.28 39.46
C ARG A 487 -14.19 15.94 40.81
N LYS A 488 -15.12 16.78 41.29
CA LYS A 488 -15.05 17.34 42.67
C LYS A 488 -15.18 16.17 43.67
N ALA A 489 -14.22 16.06 44.57
CA ALA A 489 -14.31 15.11 45.67
C ALA A 489 -15.58 15.41 46.53
N ARG A 490 -16.54 14.50 46.61
CA ARG A 490 -17.58 14.60 47.59
C ARG A 490 -16.99 14.15 48.93
N ALA A 491 -16.91 15.06 49.88
CA ALA A 491 -16.59 14.71 51.25
C ALA A 491 -17.72 13.82 51.77
N VAL A 492 -17.43 12.55 52.03
CA VAL A 492 -18.36 11.68 52.79
C VAL A 492 -18.07 12.00 54.24
N VAL A 493 -18.96 12.75 54.87
CA VAL A 493 -19.00 12.91 56.30
C VAL A 493 -19.61 11.61 56.85
N LEU A 494 -18.75 10.75 57.38
CA LEU A 494 -19.22 9.62 58.21
C LEU A 494 -19.84 10.19 59.48
N ARG A 495 -21.15 10.04 59.60
CA ARG A 495 -21.87 10.30 60.85
C ARG A 495 -21.82 9.05 61.73
#